data_22ee2e9372cffde65b6d06d5938263f7
#
_entry.id   22ee2e9372cffde65b6d06d5938263f7
#
_cell.length_a   1.000
_cell.length_b   1.000
_cell.length_c   1.000
_cell.angle_alpha   90.00
_cell.angle_beta   90.00
_cell.angle_gamma   90.00
#
_symmetry.space_group_name_H-M   'P 1'
#
loop_
_entity.id
_entity.type
_entity.pdbx_description
1 polymer ?
#
loop_
_entity_poly.entity_id
_entity_poly.type
_entity_poly.pdbx_seq_one_letter_code
_entity_poly.pdbx_strand_id
1 'polypeptide(L)'
;MSDEHFTVDGTLIEAWASHKSFRPKDGTGTPPGAGGDIDFRGEKRKNQTHESTTDPDARLFTKSSGSQAKLSYMGHILTENRNGLLVQTFLTEATGRAERDAALLMVEAIPPGKRVTLGGDKNYDTQEFVRELRGMNITPHVAQNTTKRRSAVDERTTRHAGYE
;
A
#
# COMPACT_ATOMS: atom_id res chain seq x y z
N MET A 1 18.02 -15.87 -11.33
CA MET A 1 17.23 -15.26 -10.23
C MET A 1 17.44 -16.13 -8.99
N SER A 2 17.73 -15.55 -7.83
CA SER A 2 17.68 -16.28 -6.55
C SER A 2 16.22 -16.54 -6.20
N ASP A 3 15.95 -17.64 -5.54
CA ASP A 3 14.60 -18.03 -5.09
C ASP A 3 14.47 -17.99 -3.56
N GLU A 4 15.32 -17.20 -2.87
CA GLU A 4 15.44 -17.24 -1.41
C GLU A 4 14.93 -15.99 -0.70
N HIS A 5 15.28 -14.80 -1.20
CA HIS A 5 15.00 -13.52 -0.52
C HIS A 5 14.39 -12.51 -1.47
N PHE A 6 13.22 -12.01 -1.08
CA PHE A 6 12.47 -11.00 -1.81
C PHE A 6 12.15 -9.82 -0.90
N THR A 7 11.90 -8.67 -1.47
CA THR A 7 11.42 -7.47 -0.77
C THR A 7 10.23 -6.88 -1.52
N VAL A 8 9.24 -6.45 -0.76
CA VAL A 8 8.11 -5.67 -1.27
C VAL A 8 8.21 -4.22 -0.81
N ASP A 9 7.85 -3.32 -1.69
CA ASP A 9 7.72 -1.90 -1.38
C ASP A 9 6.54 -1.30 -2.14
N GLY A 10 5.95 -0.25 -1.55
CA GLY A 10 4.84 0.51 -2.11
C GLY A 10 5.17 1.98 -2.22
N THR A 11 4.77 2.59 -3.35
CA THR A 11 4.92 4.03 -3.54
C THR A 11 3.62 4.65 -4.02
N LEU A 12 3.33 5.88 -3.57
CA LEU A 12 2.21 6.66 -4.10
C LEU A 12 2.58 7.27 -5.44
N ILE A 13 1.70 7.07 -6.41
CA ILE A 13 1.77 7.66 -7.75
C ILE A 13 0.64 8.68 -7.83
N GLU A 14 1.00 9.96 -7.91
CA GLU A 14 0.03 11.05 -7.97
C GLU A 14 -0.74 10.99 -9.30
N ALA A 15 -2.07 11.01 -9.21
CA ALA A 15 -2.93 11.05 -10.37
C ALA A 15 -2.91 12.42 -11.04
N TRP A 16 -3.05 12.45 -12.35
CA TRP A 16 -3.19 13.69 -13.12
C TRP A 16 -4.60 14.27 -12.96
N ALA A 17 -5.00 14.49 -11.71
CA ALA A 17 -6.31 14.99 -11.35
C ALA A 17 -6.19 16.03 -10.23
N SER A 18 -6.83 17.18 -10.40
CA SER A 18 -6.79 18.21 -9.37
C SER A 18 -7.80 17.95 -8.25
N HIS A 19 -7.54 18.46 -7.06
CA HIS A 19 -8.49 18.43 -5.95
C HIS A 19 -9.84 19.07 -6.29
N LYS A 20 -9.90 19.98 -7.26
CA LYS A 20 -11.15 20.60 -7.74
C LYS A 20 -12.06 19.61 -8.45
N SER A 21 -11.50 18.54 -9.00
CA SER A 21 -12.28 17.46 -9.62
C SER A 21 -12.89 16.50 -8.60
N PHE A 22 -12.45 16.52 -7.34
CA PHE A 22 -12.93 15.61 -6.29
C PHE A 22 -14.27 16.11 -5.73
N ARG A 23 -15.37 15.53 -6.21
CA ARG A 23 -16.74 15.98 -6.02
C ARG A 23 -17.63 14.91 -5.40
N PRO A 24 -18.77 15.31 -4.78
CA PRO A 24 -19.75 14.35 -4.30
C PRO A 24 -20.26 13.42 -5.41
N LYS A 25 -20.39 12.13 -5.10
CA LYS A 25 -20.88 11.09 -6.02
C LYS A 25 -22.37 11.24 -6.36
N ASP A 26 -23.12 11.88 -5.49
CA ASP A 26 -24.56 12.12 -5.64
C ASP A 26 -24.91 13.31 -6.57
N GLY A 27 -23.90 13.91 -7.20
CA GLY A 27 -24.08 15.02 -8.12
C GLY A 27 -24.49 16.36 -7.49
N THR A 28 -24.52 16.46 -6.17
CA THR A 28 -24.91 17.70 -5.46
C THR A 28 -23.85 18.80 -5.52
N GLY A 29 -22.67 18.51 -6.11
CA GLY A 29 -21.58 19.48 -6.23
C GLY A 29 -21.83 20.54 -7.30
N THR A 30 -21.32 21.75 -7.09
CA THR A 30 -21.38 22.87 -8.07
C THR A 30 -20.73 22.46 -9.40
N PRO A 31 -21.37 22.71 -10.57
CA PRO A 31 -20.83 22.36 -11.87
C PRO A 31 -19.43 22.97 -12.14
N PRO A 32 -18.57 22.33 -12.98
CA PRO A 32 -17.32 22.93 -13.43
C PRO A 32 -17.61 24.25 -14.18
N GLY A 33 -17.03 25.37 -13.73
CA GLY A 33 -17.18 26.66 -14.39
C GLY A 33 -18.15 27.65 -13.75
N ALA A 34 -18.96 27.27 -12.80
CA ALA A 34 -19.64 28.23 -11.93
C ALA A 34 -18.57 28.84 -11.02
N GLY A 35 -18.11 30.06 -11.34
CA GLY A 35 -17.03 30.79 -10.66
C GLY A 35 -17.33 31.15 -9.21
N GLY A 36 -17.47 30.17 -8.37
CA GLY A 36 -17.51 30.27 -6.92
C GLY A 36 -16.24 29.63 -6.38
N ASP A 37 -15.53 30.39 -5.56
CA ASP A 37 -14.46 29.86 -4.72
C ASP A 37 -15.10 28.75 -3.86
N ILE A 38 -14.82 27.49 -4.22
CA ILE A 38 -15.36 26.37 -3.46
C ILE A 38 -14.63 26.42 -2.12
N ASP A 39 -15.33 26.94 -1.11
CA ASP A 39 -14.81 27.00 0.25
C ASP A 39 -14.62 25.57 0.76
N PHE A 40 -13.36 25.10 0.70
CA PHE A 40 -12.95 23.81 1.23
C PHE A 40 -12.91 23.77 2.78
N ARG A 41 -13.27 24.87 3.43
CA ARG A 41 -13.21 25.01 4.88
C ARG A 41 -14.42 24.32 5.52
N GLY A 42 -14.18 23.17 6.15
CA GLY A 42 -15.15 22.48 6.99
C GLY A 42 -15.77 21.21 6.42
N GLU A 43 -15.69 20.95 5.11
CA GLU A 43 -16.23 19.74 4.52
C GLU A 43 -15.20 18.57 4.56
N LYS A 44 -15.53 17.50 5.29
CA LYS A 44 -14.69 16.28 5.31
C LYS A 44 -14.94 15.44 4.06
N ARG A 45 -14.14 15.63 3.05
CA ARG A 45 -14.18 14.84 1.82
C ARG A 45 -13.58 13.47 2.05
N LYS A 46 -14.30 12.43 1.64
CA LYS A 46 -13.90 11.02 1.80
C LYS A 46 -14.13 10.26 0.50
N ASN A 47 -13.31 9.25 0.23
CA ASN A 47 -13.47 8.41 -0.95
C ASN A 47 -14.82 7.67 -1.02
N GLN A 48 -15.50 7.49 0.12
CA GLN A 48 -16.84 6.90 0.19
C GLN A 48 -17.92 7.81 -0.42
N THR A 49 -17.79 9.12 -0.23
CA THR A 49 -18.78 10.13 -0.61
C THR A 49 -18.37 10.97 -1.81
N HIS A 50 -17.08 10.97 -2.16
CA HIS A 50 -16.53 11.79 -3.24
C HIS A 50 -15.67 10.95 -4.17
N GLU A 51 -15.61 11.38 -5.42
CA GLU A 51 -14.72 10.83 -6.45
C GLU A 51 -14.20 11.94 -7.36
N SER A 52 -13.12 11.68 -8.06
CA SER A 52 -12.61 12.62 -9.05
C SER A 52 -13.42 12.50 -10.35
N THR A 53 -13.91 13.60 -10.86
CA THR A 53 -14.59 13.64 -12.18
C THR A 53 -13.61 13.56 -13.34
N THR A 54 -12.31 13.78 -13.11
CA THR A 54 -11.25 13.66 -14.11
C THR A 54 -10.66 12.26 -14.14
N ASP A 55 -10.52 11.63 -12.99
CA ASP A 55 -9.93 10.30 -12.82
C ASP A 55 -10.68 9.57 -11.68
N PRO A 56 -11.79 8.88 -11.99
CA PRO A 56 -12.67 8.27 -10.99
C PRO A 56 -12.02 7.16 -10.15
N ASP A 57 -10.96 6.52 -10.66
CA ASP A 57 -10.25 5.45 -9.96
C ASP A 57 -9.19 5.98 -8.99
N ALA A 58 -8.78 7.26 -9.14
CA ALA A 58 -7.85 7.88 -8.19
C ALA A 58 -8.50 8.07 -6.82
N ARG A 59 -7.76 7.76 -5.77
CA ARG A 59 -8.23 7.89 -4.38
C ARG A 59 -7.50 9.01 -3.65
N LEU A 60 -8.25 9.77 -2.87
CA LEU A 60 -7.67 10.77 -1.97
C LEU A 60 -6.92 10.03 -0.85
N PHE A 61 -5.60 10.18 -0.81
CA PHE A 61 -4.74 9.48 0.12
C PHE A 61 -3.67 10.38 0.72
N THR A 62 -3.31 10.10 1.98
CA THR A 62 -2.28 10.84 2.73
C THR A 62 -1.13 9.88 3.07
N LYS A 63 0.07 10.17 2.60
CA LYS A 63 1.24 9.31 2.81
C LYS A 63 1.66 9.22 4.29
N SER A 64 1.59 10.34 5.00
CA SER A 64 1.98 10.40 6.42
C SER A 64 1.16 11.46 7.14
N SER A 65 1.09 11.34 8.48
CA SER A 65 0.43 12.35 9.32
C SER A 65 1.04 13.73 9.07
N GLY A 66 0.20 14.73 8.79
CA GLY A 66 0.62 16.09 8.47
C GLY A 66 0.93 16.36 6.99
N SER A 67 0.99 15.34 6.13
CA SER A 67 1.10 15.55 4.69
C SER A 67 -0.25 15.91 4.09
N GLN A 68 -0.22 16.69 2.99
CA GLN A 68 -1.42 16.97 2.21
C GLN A 68 -1.93 15.69 1.55
N ALA A 69 -3.24 15.46 1.63
CA ALA A 69 -3.88 14.39 0.88
C ALA A 69 -3.83 14.69 -0.63
N LYS A 70 -3.55 13.68 -1.44
CA LYS A 70 -3.50 13.79 -2.91
C LYS A 70 -4.32 12.69 -3.55
N LEU A 71 -4.91 12.99 -4.71
CA LEU A 71 -5.49 11.96 -5.56
C LEU A 71 -4.36 11.11 -6.12
N SER A 72 -4.37 9.83 -5.81
CA SER A 72 -3.24 8.95 -6.06
C SER A 72 -3.67 7.52 -6.33
N TYR A 73 -2.79 6.80 -6.98
CA TYR A 73 -2.71 5.35 -7.03
C TYR A 73 -1.58 4.86 -6.12
N MET A 74 -1.51 3.57 -5.92
CA MET A 74 -0.39 2.94 -5.23
C MET A 74 0.29 1.93 -6.15
N GLY A 75 1.56 2.21 -6.48
CA GLY A 75 2.42 1.30 -7.21
C GLY A 75 3.14 0.37 -6.25
N HIS A 76 3.21 -0.91 -6.60
CA HIS A 76 3.85 -1.95 -5.79
C HIS A 76 4.90 -2.67 -6.60
N ILE A 77 6.00 -3.03 -5.96
CA ILE A 77 7.08 -3.80 -6.56
C ILE A 77 7.46 -4.99 -5.69
N LEU A 78 7.80 -6.08 -6.33
CA LEU A 78 8.45 -7.24 -5.73
C LEU A 78 9.84 -7.37 -6.35
N THR A 79 10.87 -7.31 -5.51
CA THR A 79 12.28 -7.38 -5.94
C THR A 79 12.93 -8.63 -5.38
N GLU A 80 13.67 -9.34 -6.20
CA GLU A 80 14.61 -10.40 -5.80
C GLU A 80 15.92 -9.73 -5.32
N ASN A 81 16.32 -10.00 -4.07
CA ASN A 81 17.35 -9.18 -3.39
C ASN A 81 18.78 -9.48 -3.83
N ARG A 82 19.11 -10.72 -4.23
CA ARG A 82 20.50 -11.11 -4.57
C ARG A 82 21.01 -10.38 -5.80
N ASN A 83 20.14 -10.22 -6.80
CA ASN A 83 20.52 -9.63 -8.09
C ASN A 83 19.84 -8.28 -8.32
N GLY A 84 18.96 -7.84 -7.41
CA GLY A 84 18.20 -6.61 -7.53
C GLY A 84 17.19 -6.63 -8.68
N LEU A 85 16.66 -7.81 -9.03
CA LEU A 85 15.76 -7.97 -10.17
C LEU A 85 14.32 -7.64 -9.77
N LEU A 86 13.68 -6.78 -10.55
CA LEU A 86 12.25 -6.55 -10.46
C LEU A 86 11.52 -7.78 -10.98
N VAL A 87 10.80 -8.46 -10.08
CA VAL A 87 10.09 -9.73 -10.39
C VAL A 87 8.67 -9.44 -10.83
N GLN A 88 8.00 -8.53 -10.14
CA GLN A 88 6.60 -8.19 -10.41
C GLN A 88 6.27 -6.77 -9.99
N THR A 89 5.28 -6.18 -10.66
CA THR A 89 4.71 -4.87 -10.33
C THR A 89 3.19 -4.93 -10.38
N PHE A 90 2.55 -4.18 -9.48
CA PHE A 90 1.12 -3.93 -9.50
C PHE A 90 0.81 -2.45 -9.34
N LEU A 91 -0.31 -2.04 -9.91
CA LEU A 91 -0.92 -0.74 -9.66
C LEU A 91 -2.31 -0.98 -9.05
N THR A 92 -2.59 -0.33 -7.93
CA THR A 92 -3.87 -0.43 -7.24
C THR A 92 -4.42 0.94 -6.87
N GLU A 93 -5.69 1.00 -6.48
CA GLU A 93 -6.21 2.16 -5.79
C GLU A 93 -5.44 2.39 -4.48
N ALA A 94 -5.18 3.67 -4.13
CA ALA A 94 -4.51 4.01 -2.89
C ALA A 94 -5.44 3.81 -1.69
N THR A 95 -5.24 2.71 -0.97
CA THR A 95 -5.97 2.37 0.27
C THR A 95 -5.01 2.00 1.38
N GLY A 96 -5.47 2.02 2.63
CA GLY A 96 -4.64 1.62 3.78
C GLY A 96 -4.26 0.13 3.84
N ARG A 97 -4.81 -0.70 2.95
CA ARG A 97 -4.52 -2.14 2.85
C ARG A 97 -3.78 -2.51 1.57
N ALA A 98 -3.80 -1.64 0.56
CA ALA A 98 -3.32 -1.93 -0.79
C ALA A 98 -1.91 -2.52 -0.83
N GLU A 99 -0.97 -2.03 -0.01
CA GLU A 99 0.40 -2.54 0.05
C GLU A 99 0.43 -4.03 0.46
N ARG A 100 -0.32 -4.40 1.49
CA ARG A 100 -0.34 -5.78 1.99
C ARG A 100 -1.06 -6.72 1.05
N ASP A 101 -2.21 -6.29 0.52
CA ASP A 101 -3.01 -7.10 -0.40
C ASP A 101 -2.23 -7.34 -1.72
N ALA A 102 -1.58 -6.30 -2.26
CA ALA A 102 -0.72 -6.44 -3.43
C ALA A 102 0.51 -7.32 -3.16
N ALA A 103 1.14 -7.19 -1.99
CA ALA A 103 2.27 -8.03 -1.62
C ALA A 103 1.91 -9.52 -1.58
N LEU A 104 0.74 -9.88 -1.01
CA LEU A 104 0.25 -11.26 -1.00
C LEU A 104 0.02 -11.80 -2.41
N LEU A 105 -0.60 -11.01 -3.30
CA LEU A 105 -0.79 -11.39 -4.70
C LEU A 105 0.54 -11.56 -5.45
N MET A 106 1.50 -10.67 -5.20
CA MET A 106 2.81 -10.75 -5.88
C MET A 106 3.61 -11.99 -5.46
N VAL A 107 3.56 -12.38 -4.18
CA VAL A 107 4.30 -13.55 -3.72
C VAL A 107 3.70 -14.88 -4.20
N GLU A 108 2.42 -14.92 -4.57
CA GLU A 108 1.81 -16.09 -5.20
C GLU A 108 2.47 -16.44 -6.55
N ALA A 109 3.07 -15.46 -7.23
CA ALA A 109 3.81 -15.68 -8.47
C ALA A 109 5.22 -16.27 -8.27
N ILE A 110 5.71 -16.35 -7.03
CA ILE A 110 6.98 -17.01 -6.74
C ILE A 110 6.77 -18.53 -6.88
N PRO A 111 7.58 -19.24 -7.71
CA PRO A 111 7.41 -20.66 -7.90
C PRO A 111 7.46 -21.42 -6.56
N PRO A 112 6.57 -22.40 -6.36
CA PRO A 112 6.60 -23.21 -5.15
C PRO A 112 7.90 -24.07 -5.12
N GLY A 113 8.42 -24.32 -3.94
CA GLY A 113 9.60 -25.18 -3.78
C GLY A 113 10.30 -24.93 -2.46
N LYS A 114 11.30 -24.07 -2.46
CA LYS A 114 12.05 -23.74 -1.25
C LYS A 114 11.29 -22.72 -0.40
N ARG A 115 11.60 -22.73 0.89
CA ARG A 115 11.13 -21.69 1.80
C ARG A 115 11.83 -20.39 1.46
N VAL A 116 11.04 -19.36 1.14
CA VAL A 116 11.53 -18.02 0.82
C VAL A 116 11.32 -17.06 1.99
N THR A 117 12.02 -15.94 1.96
CA THR A 117 11.88 -14.83 2.92
C THR A 117 11.35 -13.62 2.19
N LEU A 118 10.35 -12.95 2.77
CA LEU A 118 9.81 -11.69 2.26
C LEU A 118 10.13 -10.55 3.24
N GLY A 119 10.93 -9.59 2.78
CA GLY A 119 11.24 -8.36 3.48
C GLY A 119 10.20 -7.28 3.22
N GLY A 120 9.96 -6.42 4.22
CA GLY A 120 9.08 -5.27 4.13
C GLY A 120 9.23 -4.33 5.33
N ASP A 121 8.68 -3.14 5.22
CA ASP A 121 8.69 -2.17 6.30
C ASP A 121 7.72 -2.54 7.44
N LYS A 122 7.68 -1.71 8.50
CA LYS A 122 6.83 -1.93 9.69
C LYS A 122 5.32 -1.87 9.41
N ASN A 123 4.87 -1.35 8.24
CA ASN A 123 3.46 -1.30 7.89
C ASN A 123 2.92 -2.67 7.51
N TYR A 124 3.82 -3.59 7.12
CA TYR A 124 3.49 -4.99 6.85
C TYR A 124 3.39 -5.84 8.13
N ASP A 125 3.82 -5.36 9.28
CA ASP A 125 3.72 -6.08 10.56
C ASP A 125 2.27 -6.11 11.05
N THR A 126 1.43 -6.91 10.46
CA THR A 126 0.04 -7.18 10.89
C THR A 126 -0.18 -8.67 11.05
N GLN A 127 -1.05 -9.06 12.00
CA GLN A 127 -1.33 -10.47 12.28
C GLN A 127 -1.83 -11.21 11.04
N GLU A 128 -2.72 -10.57 10.27
CA GLU A 128 -3.28 -11.11 9.04
C GLU A 128 -2.16 -11.39 8.03
N PHE A 129 -1.35 -10.38 7.68
CA PHE A 129 -0.29 -10.50 6.70
C PHE A 129 0.76 -11.56 7.09
N VAL A 130 1.21 -11.54 8.34
CA VAL A 130 2.18 -12.52 8.86
C VAL A 130 1.62 -13.95 8.83
N ARG A 131 0.32 -14.11 9.13
CA ARG A 131 -0.36 -15.41 9.07
C ARG A 131 -0.45 -15.94 7.64
N GLU A 132 -0.89 -15.09 6.69
CA GLU A 132 -1.01 -15.47 5.27
C GLU A 132 0.34 -15.87 4.68
N LEU A 133 1.41 -15.09 4.90
CA LEU A 133 2.77 -15.45 4.43
C LEU A 133 3.21 -16.81 4.98
N ARG A 134 2.98 -17.07 6.26
CA ARG A 134 3.33 -18.36 6.86
C ARG A 134 2.51 -19.51 6.28
N GLY A 135 1.23 -19.26 5.95
CA GLY A 135 0.39 -20.23 5.24
C GLY A 135 0.95 -20.61 3.87
N MET A 136 1.59 -19.66 3.18
CA MET A 136 2.28 -19.87 1.90
C MET A 136 3.73 -20.42 2.05
N ASN A 137 4.15 -20.82 3.25
CA ASN A 137 5.53 -21.24 3.57
C ASN A 137 6.59 -20.13 3.35
N ILE A 138 6.19 -18.87 3.47
CA ILE A 138 7.05 -17.69 3.34
C ILE A 138 7.40 -17.15 4.73
N THR A 139 8.69 -16.89 4.97
CA THR A 139 9.16 -16.30 6.22
C THR A 139 8.96 -14.78 6.18
N PRO A 140 8.13 -14.18 7.07
CA PRO A 140 7.98 -12.74 7.13
C PRO A 140 9.23 -12.10 7.77
N HIS A 141 10.00 -11.35 6.99
CA HIS A 141 11.15 -10.57 7.46
C HIS A 141 10.79 -9.08 7.43
N VAL A 142 9.72 -8.73 8.16
CA VAL A 142 9.23 -7.37 8.23
C VAL A 142 9.64 -6.70 9.54
N ALA A 143 9.93 -5.41 9.49
CA ALA A 143 10.32 -4.66 10.68
C ALA A 143 9.19 -4.65 11.71
N GLN A 144 9.52 -4.94 12.98
CA GLN A 144 8.53 -4.98 14.06
C GLN A 144 7.91 -3.61 14.31
N ASN A 145 6.59 -3.57 14.38
CA ASN A 145 5.84 -2.39 14.78
C ASN A 145 5.36 -2.53 16.23
N THR A 146 6.13 -1.99 17.16
CA THR A 146 5.82 -1.99 18.59
C THR A 146 5.15 -0.69 19.04
N THR A 147 4.81 0.22 18.12
CA THR A 147 4.17 1.50 18.45
C THR A 147 2.73 1.26 18.90
N LYS A 148 2.48 1.34 20.21
CA LYS A 148 1.17 1.16 20.86
C LYS A 148 0.51 -0.20 20.59
N ARG A 149 1.26 -1.21 20.16
CA ARG A 149 0.77 -2.57 19.92
C ARG A 149 1.90 -3.60 20.03
N ARG A 150 1.51 -4.88 20.18
CA ARG A 150 2.44 -6.00 20.04
C ARG A 150 2.66 -6.30 18.57
N SER A 151 3.92 -6.54 18.19
CA SER A 151 4.28 -7.03 16.85
C SER A 151 3.64 -8.40 16.57
N ALA A 152 3.27 -8.62 15.32
CA ALA A 152 2.84 -9.93 14.83
C ALA A 152 4.03 -10.85 14.51
N VAL A 153 5.21 -10.27 14.29
CA VAL A 153 6.47 -11.00 14.10
C VAL A 153 6.99 -11.46 15.45
N ASP A 154 7.12 -12.78 15.62
CA ASP A 154 7.53 -13.44 16.86
C ASP A 154 8.91 -14.10 16.74
N GLU A 155 9.34 -14.79 17.80
CA GLU A 155 10.63 -15.45 17.90
C GLU A 155 10.93 -16.46 16.78
N ARG A 156 9.91 -17.00 16.08
CA ARG A 156 10.11 -17.85 14.91
C ARG A 156 10.88 -17.14 13.80
N THR A 157 10.80 -15.83 13.75
CA THR A 157 11.53 -14.97 12.80
C THR A 157 12.70 -14.25 13.49
N THR A 158 12.44 -13.57 14.61
CA THR A 158 13.40 -12.65 15.24
C THR A 158 14.62 -13.33 15.88
N ARG A 159 14.55 -14.64 16.17
CA ARG A 159 15.70 -15.41 16.71
C ARG A 159 16.82 -15.65 15.69
N HIS A 160 16.58 -15.40 14.42
CA HIS A 160 17.57 -15.62 13.38
C HIS A 160 18.51 -14.42 13.27
N ALA A 161 19.84 -14.67 13.30
CA ALA A 161 20.86 -13.61 13.26
C ALA A 161 20.74 -12.65 12.07
N GLY A 162 20.19 -13.10 10.95
CA GLY A 162 19.96 -12.25 9.77
C GLY A 162 18.68 -11.39 9.86
N TYR A 163 18.01 -11.34 11.00
CA TYR A 163 16.84 -10.49 11.20
C TYR A 163 17.20 -9.07 11.66
N GLU A 164 18.37 -8.84 12.27
CA GLU A 164 18.86 -7.55 12.78
C GLU A 164 19.26 -6.58 11.66
#